data_255c9ce2fcce5689a5fee587de51745d
#
_entry.id   255c9ce2fcce5689a5fee587de51745d
#
_cell.length_a   1.000
_cell.length_b   1.000
_cell.length_c   1.000
_cell.angle_alpha   90.00
_cell.angle_beta   90.00
_cell.angle_gamma   90.00
#
_symmetry.space_group_name_H-M   'P 1'
#
loop_
_entity.id
_entity.type
_entity.pdbx_description
1 polymer ?
#
loop_
_entity_poly.entity_id
_entity_poly.type
_entity_poly.pdbx_seq_one_letter_code
_entity_poly.pdbx_strand_id
1 'polypeptide(L)'
;MATAAETTAPRHERIHDEISNRIIEIVANIAAEEGAHKVTVQKIIAQLGVTNRVFYNRFANIDEVLQIVYRDAVRHMRESFQPDFHDKASFEQFCLNTAVSVLMQTYDVKKQFRCYVFEHDSLTEENRIWWYSKIKQYFQYALEQGFAKPVDADALCYAIWCFCRGYYADAISRRLSREEAVRYCTIGFTCLLHGVIA
;
A
#
# COMPACT_ATOMS: atom_id res chain seq x y z
N MET A 1 -34.84 6.49 -37.48
CA MET A 1 -34.16 6.28 -36.21
C MET A 1 -32.68 6.48 -36.46
N ALA A 2 -32.18 7.64 -36.08
CA ALA A 2 -30.77 8.00 -36.29
C ALA A 2 -29.98 7.64 -35.03
N THR A 3 -28.98 6.77 -35.19
CA THR A 3 -28.00 6.41 -34.14
C THR A 3 -27.04 7.56 -33.93
N ALA A 4 -27.05 8.12 -32.72
CA ALA A 4 -26.06 9.09 -32.29
C ALA A 4 -24.70 8.43 -32.20
N ALA A 5 -23.77 8.85 -33.05
CA ALA A 5 -22.36 8.49 -32.96
C ALA A 5 -21.74 9.30 -31.81
N GLU A 6 -21.33 8.63 -30.74
CA GLU A 6 -20.48 9.23 -29.72
C GLU A 6 -19.13 9.60 -30.33
N THR A 7 -18.93 10.89 -30.52
CA THR A 7 -17.64 11.45 -30.95
C THR A 7 -16.68 11.42 -29.78
N THR A 8 -15.90 10.35 -29.65
CA THR A 8 -14.76 10.29 -28.73
C THR A 8 -13.69 11.25 -29.25
N ALA A 9 -13.50 12.38 -28.58
CA ALA A 9 -12.40 13.30 -28.87
C ALA A 9 -11.07 12.55 -28.73
N PRO A 10 -10.05 12.79 -29.60
CA PRO A 10 -8.78 12.10 -29.54
C PRO A 10 -8.12 12.38 -28.19
N ARG A 11 -7.81 11.31 -27.43
CA ARG A 11 -6.94 11.39 -26.26
C ARG A 11 -5.60 11.94 -26.74
N HIS A 12 -5.31 13.19 -26.45
CA HIS A 12 -3.96 13.72 -26.63
C HIS A 12 -3.00 12.80 -25.87
N GLU A 13 -2.05 12.22 -26.61
CA GLU A 13 -0.96 11.44 -26.05
C GLU A 13 -0.21 12.34 -25.06
N ARG A 14 -0.18 11.93 -23.77
CA ARG A 14 0.40 12.77 -22.73
C ARG A 14 1.91 12.73 -22.80
N ILE A 15 2.54 13.84 -22.52
CA ILE A 15 3.99 13.97 -22.52
C ILE A 15 4.54 13.31 -21.26
N HIS A 16 5.47 12.37 -21.42
CA HIS A 16 6.25 11.77 -20.34
C HIS A 16 7.73 12.16 -20.54
N ASP A 17 8.20 13.11 -19.74
CA ASP A 17 9.54 13.66 -19.83
C ASP A 17 10.10 13.99 -18.44
N GLU A 18 11.28 14.60 -18.39
CA GLU A 18 11.93 15.04 -17.14
C GLU A 18 11.03 15.97 -16.31
N ILE A 19 10.24 16.81 -16.94
CA ILE A 19 9.29 17.68 -16.23
C ILE A 19 8.19 16.86 -15.58
N SER A 20 7.73 15.78 -16.21
CA SER A 20 6.77 14.85 -15.61
C SER A 20 7.33 14.23 -14.33
N ASN A 21 8.60 13.78 -14.35
CA ASN A 21 9.27 13.21 -13.19
C ASN A 21 9.42 14.25 -12.06
N ARG A 22 9.78 15.48 -12.38
CA ARG A 22 9.88 16.57 -11.39
C ARG A 22 8.52 16.94 -10.79
N ILE A 23 7.44 16.88 -11.56
CA ILE A 23 6.08 17.06 -11.03
C ILE A 23 5.77 15.97 -10.01
N ILE A 24 6.05 14.70 -10.33
CA ILE A 24 5.83 13.55 -9.43
C ILE A 24 6.62 13.72 -8.14
N GLU A 25 7.89 14.10 -8.23
CA GLU A 25 8.76 14.35 -7.07
C GLU A 25 8.24 15.48 -6.18
N ILE A 26 7.84 16.60 -6.74
CA ILE A 26 7.25 17.72 -5.99
C ILE A 26 5.96 17.28 -5.28
N VAL A 27 5.10 16.53 -5.97
CA VAL A 27 3.87 15.99 -5.37
C VAL A 27 4.18 15.04 -4.24
N ALA A 28 5.17 14.16 -4.40
CA ALA A 28 5.61 13.25 -3.35
C ALA A 28 6.10 14.01 -2.11
N ASN A 29 6.92 15.05 -2.29
CA ASN A 29 7.45 15.86 -1.20
C ASN A 29 6.34 16.63 -0.46
N ILE A 30 5.44 17.32 -1.18
CA ILE A 30 4.32 18.02 -0.54
C ILE A 30 3.40 17.03 0.19
N ALA A 31 3.12 15.87 -0.41
CA ALA A 31 2.29 14.84 0.21
C ALA A 31 2.93 14.29 1.48
N ALA A 32 4.26 14.07 1.49
CA ALA A 32 5.00 13.58 2.66
C ALA A 32 5.02 14.61 3.81
N GLU A 33 5.27 15.87 3.50
CA GLU A 33 5.44 16.93 4.49
C GLU A 33 4.10 17.47 5.01
N GLU A 34 3.18 17.80 4.10
CA GLU A 34 1.95 18.51 4.41
C GLU A 34 0.68 17.63 4.30
N GLY A 35 0.77 16.49 3.61
CA GLY A 35 -0.34 15.60 3.25
C GLY A 35 -0.91 15.88 1.85
N ALA A 36 -1.43 14.82 1.21
CA ALA A 36 -1.96 14.88 -0.17
C ALA A 36 -3.04 15.95 -0.38
N HIS A 37 -3.82 16.26 0.66
CA HIS A 37 -4.87 17.29 0.60
C HIS A 37 -4.31 18.72 0.43
N LYS A 38 -3.02 18.92 0.64
CA LYS A 38 -2.32 20.19 0.44
C LYS A 38 -1.67 20.31 -0.94
N VAL A 39 -1.65 19.23 -1.70
CA VAL A 39 -1.15 19.23 -3.08
C VAL A 39 -2.13 20.03 -3.96
N THR A 40 -1.61 21.03 -4.65
CA THR A 40 -2.38 21.84 -5.60
C THR A 40 -1.54 22.09 -6.85
N VAL A 41 -2.20 22.22 -8.01
CA VAL A 41 -1.51 22.57 -9.26
C VAL A 41 -0.72 23.87 -9.09
N GLN A 42 -1.26 24.84 -8.36
CA GLN A 42 -0.61 26.13 -8.12
C GLN A 42 0.73 25.98 -7.39
N LYS A 43 0.79 25.13 -6.35
CA LYS A 43 2.06 24.87 -5.65
C LYS A 43 3.09 24.21 -6.56
N ILE A 44 2.65 23.23 -7.36
CA ILE A 44 3.52 22.49 -8.29
C ILE A 44 4.13 23.43 -9.33
N ILE A 45 3.29 24.20 -10.01
CA ILE A 45 3.77 25.10 -11.07
C ILE A 45 4.62 26.25 -10.52
N ALA A 46 4.32 26.73 -9.32
CA ALA A 46 5.14 27.76 -8.64
C ALA A 46 6.56 27.24 -8.33
N GLN A 47 6.69 25.99 -7.85
CA GLN A 47 8.00 25.40 -7.58
C GLN A 47 8.80 25.08 -8.85
N LEU A 48 8.11 24.74 -9.95
CA LEU A 48 8.75 24.45 -11.24
C LEU A 48 9.03 25.71 -12.08
N GLY A 49 8.40 26.84 -11.78
CA GLY A 49 8.47 28.03 -12.64
C GLY A 49 7.81 27.84 -13.99
N VAL A 50 6.73 27.05 -14.07
CA VAL A 50 6.03 26.71 -15.32
C VAL A 50 4.56 27.16 -15.29
N THR A 51 3.86 27.02 -16.42
CA THR A 51 2.46 27.39 -16.52
C THR A 51 1.51 26.20 -16.30
N ASN A 52 0.23 26.47 -16.03
CA ASN A 52 -0.83 25.45 -15.94
C ASN A 52 -0.84 24.52 -17.17
N ARG A 53 -0.62 25.06 -18.36
CA ARG A 53 -0.60 24.27 -19.60
C ARG A 53 0.46 23.17 -19.56
N VAL A 54 1.61 23.44 -18.95
CA VAL A 54 2.70 22.46 -18.83
C VAL A 54 2.28 21.27 -17.97
N PHE A 55 1.54 21.53 -16.89
CA PHE A 55 0.97 20.49 -16.03
C PHE A 55 -0.08 19.66 -16.79
N TYR A 56 -1.09 20.31 -17.38
CA TYR A 56 -2.21 19.62 -18.02
C TYR A 56 -1.87 18.90 -19.33
N ASN A 57 -0.74 19.23 -19.96
CA ASN A 57 -0.21 18.45 -21.08
C ASN A 57 0.35 17.08 -20.64
N ARG A 58 0.62 16.89 -19.33
CA ARG A 58 1.24 15.68 -18.75
C ARG A 58 0.29 14.87 -17.89
N PHE A 59 -0.56 15.53 -17.14
CA PHE A 59 -1.48 14.91 -16.20
C PHE A 59 -2.88 15.51 -16.32
N ALA A 60 -3.93 14.68 -16.21
CA ALA A 60 -5.30 15.16 -16.26
C ALA A 60 -5.67 15.99 -15.03
N ASN A 61 -5.19 15.57 -13.89
CA ASN A 61 -5.47 16.17 -12.59
C ASN A 61 -4.41 15.74 -11.56
N ILE A 62 -4.55 16.25 -10.34
CA ILE A 62 -3.66 15.94 -9.24
C ILE A 62 -3.80 14.48 -8.80
N ASP A 63 -5.01 13.92 -8.83
CA ASP A 63 -5.28 12.55 -8.40
C ASP A 63 -4.49 11.54 -9.23
N GLU A 64 -4.32 11.78 -10.52
CA GLU A 64 -3.47 10.95 -11.38
C GLU A 64 -2.02 10.92 -10.91
N VAL A 65 -1.47 12.08 -10.53
CA VAL A 65 -0.10 12.16 -10.02
C VAL A 65 0.01 11.50 -8.65
N LEU A 66 -0.96 11.73 -7.77
CA LEU A 66 -1.02 11.08 -6.46
C LEU A 66 -1.10 9.56 -6.57
N GLN A 67 -1.82 9.02 -7.54
CA GLN A 67 -1.87 7.59 -7.82
C GLN A 67 -0.51 7.03 -8.23
N ILE A 68 0.27 7.77 -9.02
CA ILE A 68 1.63 7.36 -9.41
C ILE A 68 2.53 7.34 -8.17
N VAL A 69 2.55 8.42 -7.39
CA VAL A 69 3.34 8.54 -6.15
C VAL A 69 2.99 7.40 -5.19
N TYR A 70 1.71 7.11 -5.04
CA TYR A 70 1.24 6.03 -4.18
C TYR A 70 1.72 4.65 -4.67
N ARG A 71 1.55 4.34 -5.95
CA ARG A 71 2.01 3.06 -6.54
C ARG A 71 3.52 2.87 -6.38
N ASP A 72 4.29 3.94 -6.51
CA ASP A 72 5.73 3.90 -6.30
C ASP A 72 6.08 3.61 -4.84
N ALA A 73 5.40 4.25 -3.88
CA ALA A 73 5.58 3.97 -2.47
C ALA A 73 5.25 2.51 -2.11
N VAL A 74 4.14 1.97 -2.63
CA VAL A 74 3.76 0.56 -2.45
C VAL A 74 4.78 -0.39 -3.08
N ARG A 75 5.30 -0.07 -4.26
CA ARG A 75 6.34 -0.87 -4.91
C ARG A 75 7.61 -0.94 -4.06
N HIS A 76 8.13 0.19 -3.60
CA HIS A 76 9.30 0.23 -2.73
C HIS A 76 9.08 -0.53 -1.41
N MET A 77 7.89 -0.40 -0.83
CA MET A 77 7.51 -1.18 0.33
C MET A 77 7.59 -2.70 0.03
N ARG A 78 7.00 -3.15 -1.08
CA ARG A 78 7.01 -4.56 -1.48
C ARG A 78 8.43 -5.09 -1.72
N GLU A 79 9.30 -4.29 -2.30
CA GLU A 79 10.71 -4.63 -2.55
C GLU A 79 11.54 -4.72 -1.26
N SER A 80 11.13 -4.01 -0.20
CA SER A 80 11.81 -4.05 1.10
C SER A 80 11.53 -5.33 1.91
N PHE A 81 10.50 -6.11 1.55
CA PHE A 81 10.20 -7.38 2.20
C PHE A 81 11.14 -8.47 1.72
N GLN A 82 12.25 -8.65 2.43
CA GLN A 82 13.16 -9.77 2.23
C GLN A 82 12.97 -10.77 3.38
N PRO A 83 12.64 -12.03 3.10
CA PRO A 83 12.55 -13.05 4.14
C PRO A 83 13.95 -13.34 4.70
N ASP A 84 14.09 -13.19 6.00
CA ASP A 84 15.31 -13.55 6.74
C ASP A 84 14.90 -14.40 7.94
N PHE A 85 14.71 -15.67 7.70
CA PHE A 85 14.42 -16.66 8.73
C PHE A 85 14.99 -18.03 8.35
N HIS A 86 15.52 -18.73 9.34
CA HIS A 86 16.23 -20.00 9.17
C HIS A 86 15.86 -21.04 10.24
N ASP A 87 15.05 -20.66 11.22
CA ASP A 87 14.47 -21.53 12.23
C ASP A 87 13.06 -21.06 12.60
N LYS A 88 12.39 -21.83 13.48
CA LYS A 88 11.04 -21.55 13.95
C LYS A 88 10.91 -20.19 14.63
N ALA A 89 11.88 -19.83 15.49
CA ALA A 89 11.82 -18.60 16.27
C ALA A 89 11.99 -17.36 15.37
N SER A 90 12.94 -17.40 14.43
CA SER A 90 13.16 -16.35 13.45
C SER A 90 11.99 -16.23 12.45
N PHE A 91 11.34 -17.35 12.11
CA PHE A 91 10.12 -17.33 11.28
C PHE A 91 8.97 -16.64 12.02
N GLU A 92 8.72 -16.97 13.27
CA GLU A 92 7.70 -16.31 14.09
C GLU A 92 7.97 -14.80 14.21
N GLN A 93 9.21 -14.42 14.50
CA GLN A 93 9.61 -13.02 14.60
C GLN A 93 9.46 -12.28 13.28
N PHE A 94 9.82 -12.93 12.16
CA PHE A 94 9.63 -12.36 10.81
C PHE A 94 8.14 -12.08 10.53
N CYS A 95 7.25 -13.02 10.85
CA CYS A 95 5.81 -12.84 10.67
C CYS A 95 5.28 -11.66 11.49
N LEU A 96 5.65 -11.56 12.77
CA LEU A 96 5.27 -10.48 13.66
C LEU A 96 5.80 -9.13 13.18
N ASN A 97 7.10 -9.07 12.85
CA ASN A 97 7.72 -7.85 12.36
C ASN A 97 7.08 -7.36 11.06
N THR A 98 6.76 -8.29 10.16
CA THR A 98 6.08 -7.96 8.90
C THR A 98 4.70 -7.37 9.17
N ALA A 99 3.88 -8.00 10.01
CA ALA A 99 2.55 -7.50 10.34
C ALA A 99 2.60 -6.10 10.99
N VAL A 100 3.52 -5.89 11.94
CA VAL A 100 3.70 -4.59 12.61
C VAL A 100 4.25 -3.53 11.63
N SER A 101 5.20 -3.88 10.77
CA SER A 101 5.75 -2.94 9.78
C SER A 101 4.70 -2.46 8.80
N VAL A 102 3.84 -3.37 8.30
CA VAL A 102 2.72 -3.00 7.41
C VAL A 102 1.70 -2.11 8.14
N LEU A 103 1.41 -2.41 9.42
CA LEU A 103 0.56 -1.53 10.24
C LEU A 103 1.15 -0.12 10.35
N MET A 104 2.45 0.00 10.66
CA MET A 104 3.11 1.31 10.81
C MET A 104 3.13 2.09 9.49
N GLN A 105 3.45 1.41 8.39
CA GLN A 105 3.37 2.01 7.06
C GLN A 105 1.96 2.49 6.73
N THR A 106 0.92 1.74 7.12
CA THR A 106 -0.47 2.18 6.95
C THR A 106 -0.75 3.48 7.70
N TYR A 107 -0.18 3.67 8.90
CA TYR A 107 -0.27 4.94 9.63
C TYR A 107 0.46 6.09 8.92
N ASP A 108 1.63 5.82 8.34
CA ASP A 108 2.42 6.83 7.62
C ASP A 108 1.75 7.22 6.31
N VAL A 109 1.31 6.24 5.53
CA VAL A 109 0.58 6.45 4.28
C VAL A 109 -0.73 7.21 4.53
N LYS A 110 -1.46 6.93 5.62
CA LYS A 110 -2.66 7.70 5.95
C LYS A 110 -2.36 9.15 6.28
N LYS A 111 -1.25 9.45 6.94
CA LYS A 111 -0.81 10.82 7.19
C LYS A 111 -0.56 11.55 5.86
N GLN A 112 0.07 10.88 4.92
CA GLN A 112 0.42 11.44 3.61
C GLN A 112 -0.79 11.54 2.67
N PHE A 113 -1.56 10.47 2.53
CA PHE A 113 -2.58 10.35 1.48
C PHE A 113 -4.02 10.39 1.99
N ARG A 114 -4.29 10.50 3.30
CA ARG A 114 -5.64 10.48 3.93
C ARG A 114 -6.60 9.54 3.19
N CYS A 115 -7.63 9.08 3.59
CA CYS A 115 -8.65 8.17 3.04
C CYS A 115 -8.46 7.56 1.62
N TYR A 116 -7.74 8.24 0.71
CA TYR A 116 -7.57 7.85 -0.69
C TYR A 116 -7.00 6.44 -0.87
N VAL A 117 -6.04 6.10 -0.03
CA VAL A 117 -5.29 4.84 -0.12
C VAL A 117 -6.08 3.65 0.38
N PHE A 118 -6.78 3.82 1.49
CA PHE A 118 -7.44 2.69 2.14
C PHE A 118 -8.67 2.21 1.38
N GLU A 119 -9.39 3.13 0.75
CA GLU A 119 -10.61 2.82 0.02
C GLU A 119 -10.35 2.25 -1.37
N HIS A 120 -9.26 2.66 -2.03
CA HIS A 120 -9.03 2.33 -3.43
C HIS A 120 -8.00 1.20 -3.64
N ASP A 121 -6.90 1.15 -2.90
CA ASP A 121 -5.83 0.17 -3.17
C ASP A 121 -5.87 -1.06 -2.26
N SER A 122 -6.19 -0.91 -0.98
CA SER A 122 -6.27 -2.06 -0.07
C SER A 122 -7.37 -3.06 -0.47
N LEU A 123 -8.34 -2.61 -1.28
CA LEU A 123 -9.44 -3.39 -1.83
C LEU A 123 -9.15 -3.94 -3.22
N THR A 124 -8.06 -3.56 -3.86
CA THR A 124 -7.76 -4.04 -5.21
C THR A 124 -7.41 -5.51 -5.20
N GLU A 125 -7.86 -6.21 -6.21
CA GLU A 125 -7.55 -7.62 -6.43
C GLU A 125 -6.04 -7.84 -6.60
N GLU A 126 -5.34 -6.91 -7.25
CA GLU A 126 -3.89 -6.94 -7.42
C GLU A 126 -3.14 -6.95 -6.08
N ASN A 127 -3.53 -6.07 -5.15
CA ASN A 127 -2.93 -6.02 -3.82
C ASN A 127 -3.23 -7.28 -3.01
N ARG A 128 -4.47 -7.79 -3.10
CA ARG A 128 -4.87 -9.04 -2.47
C ARG A 128 -4.04 -10.23 -2.98
N ILE A 129 -3.91 -10.37 -4.30
CA ILE A 129 -3.16 -11.45 -4.93
C ILE A 129 -1.69 -11.40 -4.52
N TRP A 130 -1.09 -10.21 -4.49
CA TRP A 130 0.31 -10.05 -4.10
C TRP A 130 0.55 -10.53 -2.67
N TRP A 131 -0.22 -10.02 -1.70
CA TRP A 131 -0.08 -10.43 -0.29
C TRP A 131 -0.36 -11.91 -0.09
N TYR A 132 -1.43 -12.41 -0.72
CA TYR A 132 -1.80 -13.81 -0.65
C TYR A 132 -0.67 -14.72 -1.13
N SER A 133 -0.08 -14.42 -2.28
CA SER A 133 1.04 -15.19 -2.82
C SER A 133 2.25 -15.18 -1.90
N LYS A 134 2.55 -14.04 -1.26
CA LYS A 134 3.67 -13.93 -0.32
C LYS A 134 3.42 -14.70 0.98
N ILE A 135 2.27 -14.55 1.58
CA ILE A 135 1.88 -15.30 2.78
C ILE A 135 1.96 -16.80 2.48
N LYS A 136 1.36 -17.24 1.37
CA LYS A 136 1.38 -18.66 0.95
C LYS A 136 2.81 -19.17 0.77
N GLN A 137 3.67 -18.43 0.09
CA GLN A 137 5.07 -18.79 -0.13
C GLN A 137 5.81 -19.01 1.20
N TYR A 138 5.66 -18.09 2.16
CA TYR A 138 6.36 -18.17 3.44
C TYR A 138 5.85 -19.31 4.32
N PHE A 139 4.54 -19.52 4.37
CA PHE A 139 3.96 -20.62 5.14
C PHE A 139 4.19 -21.99 4.50
N GLN A 140 4.22 -22.10 3.17
CA GLN A 140 4.63 -23.35 2.52
C GLN A 140 6.05 -23.73 2.87
N TYR A 141 6.99 -22.77 2.81
CA TYR A 141 8.36 -23.01 3.25
C TYR A 141 8.41 -23.42 4.74
N ALA A 142 7.67 -22.74 5.60
CA ALA A 142 7.63 -23.09 7.03
C ALA A 142 7.05 -24.50 7.29
N LEU A 143 6.08 -24.94 6.51
CA LEU A 143 5.55 -26.31 6.54
C LEU A 143 6.62 -27.34 6.12
N GLU A 144 7.33 -27.07 5.01
CA GLU A 144 8.40 -27.96 4.50
C GLU A 144 9.56 -28.09 5.48
N GLN A 145 9.90 -27.02 6.20
CA GLN A 145 10.94 -27.02 7.22
C GLN A 145 10.48 -27.51 8.60
N GLY A 146 9.19 -27.81 8.77
CA GLY A 146 8.62 -28.25 10.06
C GLY A 146 8.44 -27.11 11.08
N PHE A 147 8.48 -25.85 10.66
CA PHE A 147 8.25 -24.70 11.53
C PHE A 147 6.76 -24.46 11.81
N ALA A 148 5.89 -24.92 10.91
CA ALA A 148 4.45 -24.80 11.03
C ALA A 148 3.78 -26.17 11.06
N LYS A 149 2.63 -26.25 11.75
CA LYS A 149 1.77 -27.45 11.76
C LYS A 149 1.10 -27.64 10.41
N PRO A 150 0.79 -28.88 10.01
CA PRO A 150 -0.03 -29.12 8.84
C PRO A 150 -1.38 -28.41 8.97
N VAL A 151 -1.65 -27.50 8.03
CA VAL A 151 -2.88 -26.69 7.99
C VAL A 151 -3.24 -26.42 6.52
N ASP A 152 -4.51 -26.19 6.25
CA ASP A 152 -4.93 -25.67 4.95
C ASP A 152 -4.28 -24.31 4.70
N ALA A 153 -3.29 -24.28 3.81
CA ALA A 153 -2.52 -23.08 3.53
C ALA A 153 -3.38 -21.95 2.95
N ASP A 154 -4.40 -22.29 2.16
CA ASP A 154 -5.28 -21.29 1.55
C ASP A 154 -6.21 -20.68 2.58
N ALA A 155 -6.78 -21.48 3.47
CA ALA A 155 -7.59 -21.00 4.59
C ALA A 155 -6.76 -20.13 5.56
N LEU A 156 -5.53 -20.56 5.87
CA LEU A 156 -4.62 -19.79 6.72
C LEU A 156 -4.25 -18.43 6.10
N CYS A 157 -3.89 -18.41 4.80
CA CYS A 157 -3.58 -17.17 4.09
C CYS A 157 -4.76 -16.21 4.12
N TYR A 158 -5.97 -16.72 3.94
CA TYR A 158 -7.18 -15.90 4.00
C TYR A 158 -7.43 -15.36 5.40
N ALA A 159 -7.26 -16.17 6.43
CA ALA A 159 -7.41 -15.74 7.83
C ALA A 159 -6.41 -14.64 8.20
N ILE A 160 -5.13 -14.80 7.85
CA ILE A 160 -4.09 -13.78 8.06
C ILE A 160 -4.42 -12.48 7.33
N TRP A 161 -4.81 -12.59 6.06
CA TRP A 161 -5.23 -11.44 5.27
C TRP A 161 -6.41 -10.69 5.92
N CYS A 162 -7.45 -11.42 6.31
CA CYS A 162 -8.63 -10.83 6.95
C CYS A 162 -8.29 -10.18 8.29
N PHE A 163 -7.46 -10.83 9.12
CA PHE A 163 -7.01 -10.30 10.40
C PHE A 163 -6.25 -8.99 10.19
N CYS A 164 -5.20 -9.00 9.42
CA CYS A 164 -4.35 -7.81 9.21
C CYS A 164 -5.17 -6.66 8.64
N ARG A 165 -5.93 -6.93 7.59
CA ARG A 165 -6.71 -5.90 6.92
C ARG A 165 -7.79 -5.30 7.79
N GLY A 166 -8.59 -6.15 8.45
CA GLY A 166 -9.66 -5.69 9.33
C GLY A 166 -9.10 -4.92 10.53
N TYR A 167 -8.04 -5.45 11.13
CA TYR A 167 -7.37 -4.80 12.24
C TYR A 167 -6.80 -3.43 11.88
N TYR A 168 -6.06 -3.33 10.75
CA TYR A 168 -5.46 -2.05 10.33
C TYR A 168 -6.52 -1.00 10.02
N ALA A 169 -7.61 -1.40 9.37
CA ALA A 169 -8.74 -0.51 9.08
C ALA A 169 -9.40 0.01 10.37
N ASP A 170 -9.68 -0.87 11.32
CA ASP A 170 -10.32 -0.51 12.59
C ASP A 170 -9.41 0.37 13.45
N ALA A 171 -8.14 0.01 13.62
CA ALA A 171 -7.17 0.78 14.39
C ALA A 171 -7.06 2.23 13.91
N ILE A 172 -7.06 2.40 12.57
CA ILE A 172 -7.01 3.73 11.95
C ILE A 172 -8.33 4.48 12.11
N SER A 173 -9.48 3.82 11.91
CA SER A 173 -10.80 4.48 12.01
C SER A 173 -11.08 4.95 13.43
N ARG A 174 -10.67 4.18 14.42
CA ARG A 174 -10.77 4.54 15.85
C ARG A 174 -9.71 5.50 16.33
N ARG A 175 -8.73 5.82 15.48
CA ARG A 175 -7.62 6.71 15.84
C ARG A 175 -6.81 6.21 17.04
N LEU A 176 -6.58 4.91 17.13
CA LEU A 176 -5.67 4.37 18.15
C LEU A 176 -4.32 5.04 18.05
N SER A 177 -3.64 5.23 19.17
CA SER A 177 -2.23 5.62 19.15
C SER A 177 -1.40 4.52 18.47
N ARG A 178 -0.25 4.87 17.93
CA ARG A 178 0.65 3.87 17.32
C ARG A 178 1.05 2.79 18.30
N GLU A 179 1.33 3.19 19.54
CA GLU A 179 1.71 2.28 20.60
C GLU A 179 0.62 1.27 20.94
N GLU A 180 -0.62 1.73 21.11
CA GLU A 180 -1.77 0.85 21.35
C GLU A 180 -2.03 -0.08 20.17
N ALA A 181 -1.96 0.47 18.94
CA ALA A 181 -2.18 -0.32 17.74
C ALA A 181 -1.13 -1.43 17.58
N VAL A 182 0.16 -1.13 17.81
CA VAL A 182 1.23 -2.14 17.80
C VAL A 182 0.99 -3.18 18.86
N ARG A 183 0.71 -2.77 20.10
CA ARG A 183 0.49 -3.69 21.21
C ARG A 183 -0.63 -4.68 20.94
N TYR A 184 -1.79 -4.19 20.50
CA TYR A 184 -2.95 -5.06 20.24
C TYR A 184 -2.75 -5.93 19.00
N CYS A 185 -2.12 -5.40 17.95
CA CYS A 185 -1.76 -6.17 16.76
C CYS A 185 -0.85 -7.33 17.12
N THR A 186 0.21 -7.07 17.89
CA THR A 186 1.17 -8.09 18.31
C THR A 186 0.47 -9.19 19.09
N ILE A 187 -0.36 -8.86 20.08
CA ILE A 187 -1.08 -9.86 20.88
C ILE A 187 -2.01 -10.70 19.98
N GLY A 188 -2.85 -10.06 19.19
CA GLY A 188 -3.82 -10.77 18.35
C GLY A 188 -3.16 -11.64 17.28
N PHE A 189 -2.12 -11.12 16.63
CA PHE A 189 -1.39 -11.86 15.61
C PHE A 189 -0.57 -13.03 16.19
N THR A 190 0.03 -12.85 17.37
CA THR A 190 0.70 -13.94 18.11
C THR A 190 -0.27 -15.08 18.43
N CYS A 191 -1.49 -14.75 18.91
CA CYS A 191 -2.50 -15.78 19.15
C CYS A 191 -2.86 -16.57 17.88
N LEU A 192 -2.95 -15.88 16.72
CA LEU A 192 -3.20 -16.54 15.45
C LEU A 192 -2.02 -17.42 15.04
N LEU A 193 -0.77 -16.94 15.18
CA LEU A 193 0.42 -17.69 14.83
C LEU A 193 0.61 -18.94 15.71
N HIS A 194 0.40 -18.85 17.02
CA HIS A 194 0.53 -19.98 17.94
C HIS A 194 -0.48 -21.11 17.67
N GLY A 195 -1.58 -20.81 16.98
CA GLY A 195 -2.50 -21.82 16.48
C GLY A 195 -1.89 -22.72 15.39
N VAL A 196 -0.90 -22.23 14.64
CA VAL A 196 -0.34 -22.88 13.45
C VAL A 196 1.16 -23.17 13.54
N ILE A 197 1.91 -22.46 14.37
CA ILE A 197 3.33 -22.74 14.61
C ILE A 197 3.48 -24.03 15.45
N ALA A 198 4.40 -24.90 15.02
CA ALA A 198 4.60 -26.24 15.59
C ALA A 198 5.24 -26.21 16.98
#